data_3b44bc477b6e39bc1835dfc3eca953f7
#
_entry.id   3b44bc477b6e39bc1835dfc3eca953f7
#
_cell.length_a   1.000
_cell.length_b   1.000
_cell.length_c   1.000
_cell.angle_alpha   90.00
_cell.angle_beta   90.00
_cell.angle_gamma   90.00
#
_symmetry.space_group_name_H-M   'P 1'
#
loop_
_entity.id
_entity.type
_entity.pdbx_description
1 polymer ?
#
loop_
_entity_poly.entity_id
_entity_poly.type
_entity_poly.pdbx_seq_one_letter_code
_entity_poly.pdbx_strand_id
1 'polypeptide(L)' 'RKMAVEVTKTMTIGELLQVAPQTAPVLMEVGMHCLGCPASQGESLEEAAMVHGIDADLLIAKINALLAAEA' A
#
# COMPACT_ATOMS: atom_id res chain seq x y z
N ARG A 1 -2.78 -20.22 -13.61
CA ARG A 1 -3.11 -18.83 -13.77
C ARG A 1 -3.13 -18.11 -12.42
N LYS A 2 -2.58 -16.95 -12.41
CA LYS A 2 -2.39 -16.22 -11.17
C LYS A 2 -3.53 -15.26 -10.92
N MET A 3 -3.96 -15.18 -9.66
CA MET A 3 -4.98 -14.25 -9.27
C MET A 3 -4.34 -12.94 -8.83
N ALA A 4 -4.93 -11.84 -9.27
CA ALA A 4 -4.45 -10.55 -8.83
C ALA A 4 -4.88 -10.31 -7.38
N VAL A 5 -3.98 -9.70 -6.60
CA VAL A 5 -4.31 -9.27 -5.25
C VAL A 5 -5.08 -7.97 -5.36
N GLU A 6 -6.19 -7.90 -4.67
CA GLU A 6 -6.95 -6.65 -4.61
C GLU A 6 -6.71 -5.96 -3.28
N VAL A 7 -6.19 -4.74 -3.36
CA VAL A 7 -5.84 -3.97 -2.18
C VAL A 7 -6.97 -3.02 -1.82
N THR A 8 -7.27 -2.94 -0.53
CA THR A 8 -8.34 -2.08 -0.03
C THR A 8 -7.78 -1.10 0.99
N LYS A 9 -8.57 -0.07 1.30
CA LYS A 9 -8.15 0.97 2.23
C LYS A 9 -7.99 0.46 3.66
N THR A 10 -8.70 -0.60 4.01
CA THR A 10 -8.65 -1.15 5.37
C THR A 10 -7.47 -2.08 5.59
N MET A 11 -6.79 -2.47 4.52
CA MET A 11 -5.61 -3.31 4.61
C MET A 11 -4.49 -2.54 5.31
N THR A 12 -3.72 -3.23 6.18
CA THR A 12 -2.60 -2.57 6.83
C THR A 12 -1.38 -2.56 5.92
N ILE A 13 -0.46 -1.64 6.21
CA ILE A 13 0.80 -1.58 5.46
C ILE A 13 1.53 -2.91 5.59
N GLY A 14 1.55 -3.49 6.79
CA GLY A 14 2.22 -4.78 7.00
C GLY A 14 1.61 -5.88 6.16
N GLU A 15 0.28 -5.93 6.10
CA GLU A 15 -0.40 -6.93 5.26
C GLU A 15 -0.06 -6.75 3.80
N LEU A 16 -0.06 -5.50 3.33
CA LEU A 16 0.27 -5.23 1.94
C LEU A 16 1.68 -5.67 1.60
N LEU A 17 2.64 -5.34 2.46
CA LEU A 17 4.03 -5.70 2.21
C LEU A 17 4.26 -7.20 2.28
N GLN A 18 3.42 -7.91 3.03
CA GLN A 18 3.51 -9.35 3.13
C GLN A 18 3.03 -10.03 1.85
N VAL A 19 1.93 -9.55 1.27
CA VAL A 19 1.36 -10.17 0.08
C VAL A 19 1.91 -9.58 -1.21
N ALA A 20 2.41 -8.35 -1.17
CA ALA A 20 2.89 -7.65 -2.36
C ALA A 20 4.05 -6.73 -2.01
N PRO A 21 5.22 -7.29 -1.67
CA PRO A 21 6.37 -6.47 -1.27
C PRO A 21 6.83 -5.52 -2.38
N GLN A 22 6.50 -5.81 -3.62
CA GLN A 22 6.89 -4.95 -4.74
C GLN A 22 6.17 -3.61 -4.73
N THR A 23 5.17 -3.43 -3.85
CA THR A 23 4.49 -2.14 -3.71
C THR A 23 5.25 -1.16 -2.84
N ALA A 24 6.30 -1.60 -2.14
CA ALA A 24 7.06 -0.71 -1.27
C ALA A 24 7.54 0.56 -1.97
N PRO A 25 8.08 0.50 -3.21
CA PRO A 25 8.50 1.73 -3.88
C PRO A 25 7.37 2.72 -4.10
N VAL A 26 6.15 2.23 -4.34
CA VAL A 26 5.00 3.12 -4.51
C VAL A 26 4.72 3.87 -3.22
N LEU A 27 4.76 3.16 -2.09
CA LEU A 27 4.53 3.79 -0.79
C LEU A 27 5.62 4.81 -0.47
N MET A 28 6.86 4.49 -0.80
CA MET A 28 7.97 5.41 -0.57
C MET A 28 7.85 6.66 -1.45
N GLU A 29 7.35 6.50 -2.66
CA GLU A 29 7.15 7.60 -3.59
C GLU A 29 6.21 8.65 -3.03
N VAL A 30 5.19 8.23 -2.30
CA VAL A 30 4.22 9.14 -1.73
C VAL A 30 4.60 9.63 -0.33
N GLY A 31 5.81 9.34 0.12
CA GLY A 31 6.35 9.91 1.36
C GLY A 31 6.39 8.98 2.55
N MET A 32 6.05 7.73 2.38
CA MET A 32 6.05 6.77 3.48
C MET A 32 7.40 6.09 3.58
N HIS A 33 8.28 6.65 4.41
CA HIS A 33 9.66 6.17 4.47
C HIS A 33 9.94 5.16 5.57
N CYS A 34 9.04 4.99 6.53
CA CYS A 34 9.27 4.10 7.67
C CYS A 34 8.53 2.78 7.55
N LEU A 35 8.64 2.14 6.38
CA LEU A 35 7.87 0.93 6.10
C LEU A 35 8.26 -0.27 6.95
N GLY A 36 9.48 -0.27 7.47
CA GLY A 36 9.94 -1.37 8.31
C GLY A 36 9.58 -1.20 9.79
N CYS A 37 9.02 -0.08 10.17
CA CYS A 37 8.69 0.21 11.56
C CYS A 37 7.42 -0.53 11.96
N PRO A 38 7.42 -1.30 13.07
CA PRO A 38 6.22 -2.02 13.49
C PRO A 38 4.99 -1.11 13.68
N ALA A 39 5.21 0.11 14.16
CA ALA A 39 4.10 1.04 14.34
C ALA A 39 3.47 1.42 13.00
N SER A 40 4.29 1.65 11.98
CA SER A 40 3.78 1.98 10.66
C SER A 40 3.07 0.80 10.02
N GLN A 41 3.58 -0.39 10.23
CA GLN A 41 2.99 -1.58 9.62
C GLN A 41 1.61 -1.90 10.17
N GLY A 42 1.30 -1.41 11.38
CA GLY A 42 -0.01 -1.60 11.97
C GLY A 42 -1.06 -0.62 11.49
N GLU A 43 -0.67 0.42 10.76
CA GLU A 43 -1.62 1.39 10.25
C GLU A 43 -2.31 0.88 8.99
N SER A 44 -3.60 1.21 8.83
CA SER A 44 -4.28 0.92 7.58
C SER A 44 -3.77 1.85 6.49
N LEU A 45 -3.95 1.45 5.25
CA LEU A 45 -3.53 2.29 4.12
C LEU A 45 -4.28 3.62 4.14
N GLU A 46 -5.55 3.60 4.55
CA GLU A 46 -6.33 4.82 4.66
C GLU A 46 -5.77 5.76 5.71
N GLU A 47 -5.43 5.21 6.88
CA GLU A 47 -4.86 6.01 7.96
C GLU A 47 -3.52 6.61 7.56
N ALA A 48 -2.68 5.79 6.92
CA ALA A 48 -1.38 6.24 6.49
C ALA A 48 -1.51 7.35 5.45
N ALA A 49 -2.44 7.20 4.52
CA ALA A 49 -2.68 8.22 3.50
C ALA A 49 -3.10 9.54 4.15
N MET A 50 -3.97 9.45 5.16
CA MET A 50 -4.44 10.63 5.88
C MET A 50 -3.30 11.37 6.56
N VAL A 51 -2.43 10.62 7.24
CA VAL A 51 -1.29 11.21 7.95
C VAL A 51 -0.36 11.94 7.00
N HIS A 52 -0.20 11.41 5.79
CA HIS A 52 0.71 11.98 4.80
C HIS A 52 0.03 12.97 3.85
N GLY A 53 -1.24 13.27 4.07
CA GLY A 53 -1.96 14.23 3.23
C GLY A 53 -2.22 13.73 1.83
N ILE A 54 -2.37 12.44 1.66
CA ILE A 54 -2.56 11.80 0.35
C ILE A 54 -4.00 11.33 0.24
N ASP A 55 -4.55 11.40 -0.98
CA ASP A 55 -5.87 10.85 -1.25
C ASP A 55 -5.79 9.32 -1.20
N ALA A 56 -6.49 8.71 -0.24
CA ALA A 56 -6.45 7.26 -0.06
C ALA A 56 -6.95 6.53 -1.29
N ASP A 57 -7.99 7.02 -1.94
CA ASP A 57 -8.53 6.36 -3.13
C ASP A 57 -7.51 6.36 -4.27
N LEU A 58 -6.79 7.46 -4.44
CA LEU A 58 -5.75 7.52 -5.46
C LEU A 58 -4.60 6.57 -5.14
N LEU A 59 -4.22 6.49 -3.87
CA LEU A 59 -3.16 5.58 -3.46
C LEU A 59 -3.54 4.13 -3.77
N ILE A 60 -4.76 3.74 -3.40
CA ILE A 60 -5.24 2.38 -3.63
C ILE A 60 -5.31 2.09 -5.13
N ALA A 61 -5.81 3.05 -5.92
CA ALA A 61 -5.89 2.86 -7.36
C ALA A 61 -4.51 2.66 -7.97
N LYS A 62 -3.52 3.42 -7.50
CA LYS A 62 -2.16 3.32 -8.00
C LYS A 62 -1.56 1.96 -7.68
N ILE A 63 -1.78 1.48 -6.46
CA ILE A 63 -1.27 0.17 -6.05
C ILE A 63 -1.93 -0.94 -6.87
N ASN A 64 -3.25 -0.88 -7.02
CA ASN A 64 -3.97 -1.90 -7.76
C ASN A 64 -3.59 -1.89 -9.25
N ALA A 65 -3.31 -0.71 -9.81
CA ALA A 65 -2.85 -0.61 -11.20
C ALA A 65 -1.50 -1.31 -11.37
N LEU A 66 -0.59 -1.13 -10.42
CA LEU A 66 0.70 -1.79 -10.46
C LEU A 66 0.54 -3.30 -10.41
N LEU A 67 -0.29 -3.79 -9.50
CA LEU A 67 -0.49 -5.23 -9.33
C LEU A 67 -1.18 -5.83 -10.55
N ALA A 68 -2.12 -5.11 -11.15
CA ALA A 68 -2.79 -5.59 -12.35
C ALA A 68 -1.81 -5.70 -13.52
N ALA A 69 -0.86 -4.77 -13.61
CA ALA A 69 0.13 -4.81 -14.68
C ALA A 69 1.08 -6.01 -14.55
N GLU A 70 1.23 -6.52 -13.32
CA GLU A 70 2.12 -7.66 -13.07
C GLU A 70 1.40 -9.01 -13.15
N ALA A 71 0.11 -9.00 -13.15
CA ALA A 71 -0.70 -10.23 -13.11
C ALA A 71 -0.63 -11.03 -14.41
#